data_8106aa3e8dd7969c66dfa10760c1ba30
#
_entry.id   8106aa3e8dd7969c66dfa10760c1ba30
#
_cell.length_a   1.000
_cell.length_b   1.000
_cell.length_c   1.000
_cell.angle_alpha   90.00
_cell.angle_beta   90.00
_cell.angle_gamma   90.00
#
_symmetry.space_group_name_H-M   'P 1'
#
loop_
_entity.id
_entity.type
_entity.pdbx_description
1 polymer ?
#
loop_
_entity_poly.entity_id
_entity_poly.type
_entity_poly.pdbx_seq_one_letter_code
_entity_poly.pdbx_strand_id
1 'polypeptide(L)'
;MTTSTSPASPLRNAARLLTVVSAAGTGLALAAVVQGALDGPRWLLIVGLPATALALTAYGRAAEDMTSGVAPELRSGGPRAFAPAVVNGVRAVNKKNGRTAVDGQAVESVFAFDLTVMADDLPPYRIEVRHPLDLQGLLHRPRAVVEYDPEQPWRVVIPDNPPREWLARAATLVPPAGEVKRRTGGVPAGFRALASGVVIAAVLLVLVRVLG
;
A
#
# COMPACT_ATOMS: atom_id res chain seq x y z
N MET A 1 -1.02 17.89 34.29
CA MET A 1 -0.65 17.55 32.89
C MET A 1 0.30 16.36 32.92
N THR A 2 -0.23 15.15 32.84
CA THR A 2 0.54 13.91 32.81
C THR A 2 0.65 13.45 31.38
N THR A 3 1.84 13.62 30.79
CA THR A 3 2.17 13.09 29.46
C THR A 3 2.27 11.56 29.55
N SER A 4 1.24 10.88 29.11
CA SER A 4 1.23 9.42 28.98
C SER A 4 2.03 9.06 27.72
N THR A 5 3.29 8.71 27.91
CA THR A 5 4.12 8.06 26.89
C THR A 5 3.62 6.63 26.69
N SER A 6 2.83 6.41 25.63
CA SER A 6 2.45 5.06 25.22
C SER A 6 3.70 4.24 24.84
N PRO A 7 3.92 3.06 25.45
CA PRO A 7 5.05 2.21 25.10
C PRO A 7 4.91 1.75 23.64
N ALA A 8 5.94 2.03 22.84
CA ALA A 8 6.00 1.57 21.45
C ALA A 8 5.86 0.04 21.41
N SER A 9 4.82 -0.46 20.74
CA SER A 9 4.51 -1.89 20.72
C SER A 9 5.67 -2.68 20.10
N PRO A 10 6.04 -3.87 20.66
CA PRO A 10 7.15 -4.70 20.18
C PRO A 10 7.04 -5.06 18.69
N LEU A 11 5.82 -5.12 18.15
CA LEU A 11 5.56 -5.35 16.72
C LEU A 11 6.03 -4.18 15.83
N ARG A 12 5.98 -2.95 16.32
CA ARG A 12 6.46 -1.77 15.58
C ARG A 12 7.99 -1.77 15.47
N ASN A 13 8.68 -2.25 16.48
CA ASN A 13 10.14 -2.40 16.47
C ASN A 13 10.57 -3.57 15.57
N ALA A 14 9.86 -4.70 15.59
CA ALA A 14 10.11 -5.82 14.71
C ALA A 14 9.93 -5.45 13.22
N ALA A 15 8.89 -4.71 12.86
CA ALA A 15 8.68 -4.22 11.50
C ALA A 15 9.79 -3.26 11.04
N ARG A 16 10.28 -2.38 11.92
CA ARG A 16 11.42 -1.49 11.63
C ARG A 16 12.72 -2.27 11.44
N LEU A 17 12.98 -3.26 12.28
CA LEU A 17 14.16 -4.13 12.16
C LEU A 17 14.15 -4.88 10.84
N LEU A 18 13.02 -5.47 10.44
CA LEU A 18 12.88 -6.15 9.14
C LEU A 18 13.17 -5.21 7.96
N THR A 19 12.70 -3.97 8.04
CA THR A 19 12.96 -2.98 6.98
C THR A 19 14.45 -2.61 6.91
N VAL A 20 15.13 -2.45 8.05
CA VAL A 20 16.56 -2.14 8.10
C VAL A 20 17.39 -3.32 7.60
N VAL A 21 17.06 -4.54 8.03
CA VAL A 21 17.76 -5.77 7.60
C VAL A 21 17.59 -5.98 6.10
N SER A 22 16.38 -5.78 5.55
CA SER A 22 16.15 -5.91 4.10
C SER A 22 16.89 -4.84 3.29
N ALA A 23 16.97 -3.60 3.79
CA ALA A 23 17.72 -2.52 3.16
C ALA A 23 19.23 -2.81 3.16
N ALA A 24 19.77 -3.27 4.29
CA ALA A 24 21.17 -3.63 4.43
C ALA A 24 21.54 -4.82 3.52
N GLY A 25 20.71 -5.87 3.49
CA GLY A 25 20.90 -7.03 2.61
C GLY A 25 20.90 -6.66 1.13
N THR A 26 19.98 -5.78 0.70
CA THR A 26 19.94 -5.28 -0.68
C THR A 26 21.16 -4.44 -1.00
N GLY A 27 21.61 -3.59 -0.09
CA GLY A 27 22.80 -2.76 -0.27
C GLY A 27 24.07 -3.61 -0.40
N LEU A 28 24.23 -4.63 0.43
CA LEU A 28 25.36 -5.57 0.34
C LEU A 28 25.34 -6.37 -0.97
N ALA A 29 24.19 -6.85 -1.40
CA ALA A 29 24.06 -7.59 -2.66
C ALA A 29 24.44 -6.72 -3.87
N LEU A 30 23.97 -5.47 -3.94
CA LEU A 30 24.33 -4.52 -4.98
C LEU A 30 25.83 -4.17 -4.96
N ALA A 31 26.40 -3.92 -3.78
CA ALA A 31 27.82 -3.64 -3.62
C ALA A 31 28.68 -4.83 -4.06
N ALA A 32 28.27 -6.06 -3.73
CA ALA A 32 28.96 -7.28 -4.15
C ALA A 32 28.95 -7.45 -5.68
N VAL A 33 27.84 -7.17 -6.34
CA VAL A 33 27.74 -7.23 -7.83
C VAL A 33 28.69 -6.22 -8.46
N VAL A 34 28.66 -4.96 -8.01
CA VAL A 34 29.50 -3.90 -8.59
C VAL A 34 30.97 -4.17 -8.33
N GLN A 35 31.35 -4.55 -7.12
CA GLN A 35 32.72 -4.88 -6.77
C GLN A 35 33.23 -6.10 -7.54
N GLY A 36 32.41 -7.14 -7.68
CA GLY A 36 32.76 -8.33 -8.46
C GLY A 36 32.90 -8.06 -9.95
N ALA A 37 32.17 -7.06 -10.47
CA ALA A 37 32.24 -6.66 -11.88
C ALA A 37 33.46 -5.79 -12.21
N LEU A 38 33.93 -4.98 -11.25
CA LEU A 38 35.05 -4.06 -11.49
C LEU A 38 36.42 -4.75 -11.32
N ASP A 39 36.76 -5.18 -10.10
CA ASP A 39 38.09 -5.74 -9.80
C ASP A 39 38.04 -6.85 -8.73
N GLY A 40 36.84 -7.28 -8.32
CA GLY A 40 36.66 -8.25 -7.24
C GLY A 40 36.74 -9.72 -7.68
N PRO A 41 36.79 -10.63 -6.72
CA PRO A 41 36.79 -12.05 -7.01
C PRO A 41 35.46 -12.48 -7.61
N ARG A 42 35.46 -13.31 -8.63
CA ARG A 42 34.31 -13.77 -9.42
C ARG A 42 33.18 -14.39 -8.60
N TRP A 43 33.47 -14.94 -7.41
CA TRP A 43 32.44 -15.48 -6.54
C TRP A 43 31.43 -14.42 -6.04
N LEU A 44 31.86 -13.15 -5.95
CA LEU A 44 30.95 -12.03 -5.61
C LEU A 44 29.84 -11.84 -6.65
N LEU A 45 30.14 -12.07 -7.93
CA LEU A 45 29.12 -12.06 -8.97
C LEU A 45 28.16 -13.23 -8.86
N ILE A 46 28.69 -14.42 -8.57
CA ILE A 46 27.90 -15.65 -8.44
C ILE A 46 26.87 -15.53 -7.30
N VAL A 47 27.22 -14.89 -6.20
CA VAL A 47 26.32 -14.68 -5.06
C VAL A 47 25.50 -13.40 -5.20
N GLY A 48 26.11 -12.32 -5.65
CA GLY A 48 25.48 -10.99 -5.74
C GLY A 48 24.36 -10.92 -6.78
N LEU A 49 24.51 -11.53 -7.95
CA LEU A 49 23.49 -11.53 -8.99
C LEU A 49 22.17 -12.21 -8.56
N PRO A 50 22.18 -13.46 -8.04
CA PRO A 50 20.95 -14.09 -7.56
C PRO A 50 20.32 -13.34 -6.37
N ALA A 51 21.14 -12.84 -5.44
CA ALA A 51 20.64 -12.08 -4.29
C ALA A 51 19.96 -10.77 -4.74
N THR A 52 20.54 -10.06 -5.71
CA THR A 52 19.93 -8.86 -6.30
C THR A 52 18.66 -9.19 -7.07
N ALA A 53 18.65 -10.26 -7.86
CA ALA A 53 17.47 -10.71 -8.59
C ALA A 53 16.32 -11.09 -7.64
N LEU A 54 16.59 -11.79 -6.55
CA LEU A 54 15.61 -12.11 -5.51
C LEU A 54 15.07 -10.85 -4.82
N ALA A 55 15.94 -9.90 -4.48
CA ALA A 55 15.51 -8.63 -3.91
C ALA A 55 14.60 -7.85 -4.88
N LEU A 56 14.98 -7.72 -6.13
CA LEU A 56 14.19 -7.03 -7.16
C LEU A 56 12.85 -7.70 -7.43
N THR A 57 12.80 -9.04 -7.47
CA THR A 57 11.53 -9.77 -7.63
C THR A 57 10.61 -9.61 -6.42
N ALA A 58 11.15 -9.63 -5.21
CA ALA A 58 10.38 -9.40 -3.98
C ALA A 58 9.81 -7.96 -3.94
N TYR A 59 10.63 -6.97 -4.32
CA TYR A 59 10.18 -5.57 -4.41
C TYR A 59 9.21 -5.34 -5.57
N GLY A 60 9.41 -6.00 -6.71
CA GLY A 60 8.50 -5.94 -7.85
C GLY A 60 7.10 -6.41 -7.49
N ARG A 61 6.98 -7.56 -6.84
CA ARG A 61 5.68 -8.07 -6.35
C ARG A 61 5.03 -7.12 -5.34
N ALA A 62 5.79 -6.62 -4.37
CA ALA A 62 5.27 -5.64 -3.42
C ALA A 62 4.83 -4.33 -4.09
N ALA A 63 5.49 -3.92 -5.18
CA ALA A 63 5.10 -2.75 -5.96
C ALA A 63 3.86 -3.00 -6.82
N GLU A 64 3.70 -4.18 -7.41
CA GLU A 64 2.50 -4.57 -8.17
C GLU A 64 1.25 -4.57 -7.29
N ASP A 65 1.34 -5.09 -6.07
CA ASP A 65 0.24 -5.06 -5.10
C ASP A 65 -0.19 -3.62 -4.74
N MET A 66 0.72 -2.66 -4.84
CA MET A 66 0.45 -1.25 -4.49
C MET A 66 0.09 -0.36 -5.69
N THR A 67 0.60 -0.66 -6.89
CA THR A 67 0.25 0.07 -8.12
C THR A 67 -1.12 -0.31 -8.66
N SER A 68 -1.72 -1.37 -8.16
CA SER A 68 -3.08 -1.76 -8.53
C SER A 68 -4.15 -0.70 -8.18
N GLY A 69 -3.79 0.37 -7.44
CA GLY A 69 -4.72 1.44 -7.06
C GLY A 69 -5.84 0.98 -6.12
N VAL A 70 -5.78 -0.27 -5.70
CA VAL A 70 -6.74 -0.90 -4.78
C VAL A 70 -6.40 -0.50 -3.36
N ALA A 71 -7.40 -0.15 -2.59
CA ALA A 71 -7.22 -0.01 -1.15
C ALA A 71 -6.75 -1.35 -0.57
N PRO A 72 -5.58 -1.42 0.09
CA PRO A 72 -5.16 -2.64 0.76
C PRO A 72 -6.10 -2.93 1.93
N GLU A 73 -6.24 -4.20 2.27
CA GLU A 73 -7.03 -4.64 3.42
C GLU A 73 -6.58 -3.96 4.73
N LEU A 74 -7.52 -3.86 5.68
CA LEU A 74 -7.21 -3.32 7.00
C LEU A 74 -6.20 -4.21 7.73
N ARG A 75 -5.34 -3.59 8.51
CA ARG A 75 -4.37 -4.32 9.34
C ARG A 75 -5.09 -5.10 10.44
N SER A 76 -4.71 -6.35 10.65
CA SER A 76 -5.18 -7.12 11.80
C SER A 76 -4.73 -6.45 13.11
N GLY A 77 -5.69 -6.10 13.97
CA GLY A 77 -5.42 -5.45 15.26
C GLY A 77 -5.03 -3.96 15.18
N GLY A 78 -5.12 -3.32 13.99
CA GLY A 78 -4.94 -1.87 13.86
C GLY A 78 -6.16 -1.06 14.32
N PRO A 79 -6.00 0.26 14.51
CA PRO A 79 -7.11 1.14 14.79
C PRO A 79 -8.09 1.16 13.63
N ARG A 80 -9.39 1.23 13.92
CA ARG A 80 -10.46 1.22 12.94
C ARG A 80 -11.44 2.33 13.22
N ALA A 81 -11.88 3.01 12.17
CA ALA A 81 -12.92 4.02 12.25
C ALA A 81 -13.87 3.88 11.06
N PHE A 82 -15.11 4.29 11.26
CA PHE A 82 -16.09 4.37 10.18
C PHE A 82 -16.13 5.77 9.60
N ALA A 83 -16.41 5.86 8.32
CA ALA A 83 -16.68 7.12 7.64
C ALA A 83 -17.77 6.95 6.58
N PRO A 84 -18.61 7.98 6.38
CA PRO A 84 -19.51 7.99 5.24
C PRO A 84 -18.72 8.27 3.96
N ALA A 85 -19.19 7.71 2.85
CA ALA A 85 -18.59 7.88 1.54
C ALA A 85 -19.63 8.11 0.45
N VAL A 86 -19.23 8.83 -0.60
CA VAL A 86 -20.00 9.00 -1.83
C VAL A 86 -19.46 8.04 -2.87
N VAL A 87 -20.34 7.29 -3.54
CA VAL A 87 -20.00 6.43 -4.66
C VAL A 87 -19.97 7.27 -5.94
N ASN A 88 -18.78 7.50 -6.49
CA ASN A 88 -18.62 8.28 -7.72
C ASN A 88 -18.85 7.43 -8.97
N GLY A 89 -18.63 6.12 -8.85
CA GLY A 89 -18.85 5.18 -9.94
C GLY A 89 -18.50 3.74 -9.54
N VAL A 90 -19.05 2.81 -10.27
CA VAL A 90 -18.77 1.38 -10.14
C VAL A 90 -18.45 0.84 -11.52
N ARG A 91 -17.45 -0.03 -11.59
CA ARG A 91 -17.07 -0.69 -12.84
C ARG A 91 -16.64 -2.13 -12.57
N ALA A 92 -16.92 -3.03 -13.51
CA ALA A 92 -16.36 -4.36 -13.48
C ALA A 92 -14.91 -4.32 -13.98
N VAL A 93 -13.99 -4.87 -13.21
CA VAL A 93 -12.57 -4.94 -13.56
C VAL A 93 -12.07 -6.37 -13.39
N ASN A 94 -11.07 -6.75 -14.17
CA ASN A 94 -10.41 -8.02 -14.00
C ASN A 94 -9.59 -8.03 -12.70
N LYS A 95 -9.74 -9.10 -11.92
CA LYS A 95 -9.08 -9.26 -10.62
C LYS A 95 -7.56 -9.14 -10.69
N LYS A 96 -6.93 -9.67 -11.75
CA LYS A 96 -5.47 -9.73 -11.89
C LYS A 96 -4.85 -8.39 -12.31
N ASN A 97 -5.41 -7.73 -13.33
CA ASN A 97 -4.77 -6.57 -13.94
C ASN A 97 -5.53 -5.25 -13.72
N GLY A 98 -6.71 -5.29 -13.09
CA GLY A 98 -7.52 -4.10 -12.80
C GLY A 98 -8.06 -3.37 -14.03
N ARG A 99 -7.88 -3.92 -15.24
CA ARG A 99 -8.46 -3.34 -16.46
C ARG A 99 -9.94 -3.66 -16.54
N THR A 100 -10.69 -2.80 -17.20
CA THR A 100 -12.13 -3.03 -17.42
C THR A 100 -12.32 -4.42 -18.04
N ALA A 101 -13.23 -5.22 -17.46
CA ALA A 101 -13.54 -6.52 -17.99
C ALA A 101 -14.22 -6.34 -19.35
N VAL A 102 -13.65 -6.94 -20.37
CA VAL A 102 -14.24 -6.99 -21.72
C VAL A 102 -15.10 -8.26 -21.79
N ASP A 103 -16.23 -8.19 -22.50
CA ASP A 103 -17.14 -9.31 -22.71
C ASP A 103 -16.38 -10.59 -23.09
N GLY A 104 -16.62 -11.67 -22.36
CA GLY A 104 -16.02 -12.99 -22.55
C GLY A 104 -14.94 -13.39 -21.51
N GLN A 105 -14.44 -12.46 -20.66
CA GLN A 105 -13.49 -12.76 -19.58
C GLN A 105 -14.13 -12.68 -18.18
N ALA A 106 -15.41 -13.01 -18.08
CA ALA A 106 -16.21 -12.83 -16.86
C ALA A 106 -15.78 -13.67 -15.65
N VAL A 107 -14.93 -14.67 -15.81
CA VAL A 107 -14.62 -15.68 -14.77
C VAL A 107 -13.80 -15.11 -13.60
N GLU A 108 -13.12 -13.97 -13.76
CA GLU A 108 -12.32 -13.33 -12.71
C GLU A 108 -12.61 -11.83 -12.57
N SER A 109 -13.84 -11.38 -12.81
CA SER A 109 -14.20 -9.97 -12.63
C SER A 109 -14.59 -9.66 -11.19
N VAL A 110 -14.18 -8.49 -10.71
CA VAL A 110 -14.58 -7.91 -9.42
C VAL A 110 -15.12 -6.50 -9.65
N PHE A 111 -15.94 -6.02 -8.73
CA PHE A 111 -16.40 -4.63 -8.77
C PHE A 111 -15.31 -3.71 -8.22
N ALA A 112 -15.02 -2.64 -8.95
CA ALA A 112 -14.19 -1.53 -8.49
C ALA A 112 -15.12 -0.35 -8.17
N PHE A 113 -15.20 -0.02 -6.90
CA PHE A 113 -15.97 1.09 -6.36
C PHE A 113 -15.06 2.31 -6.23
N ASP A 114 -15.36 3.36 -6.94
CA ASP A 114 -14.69 4.65 -6.81
C ASP A 114 -15.42 5.49 -5.77
N LEU A 115 -14.79 5.69 -4.63
CA LEU A 115 -15.40 6.28 -3.45
C LEU A 115 -14.72 7.60 -3.08
N THR A 116 -15.53 8.60 -2.67
CA THR A 116 -15.05 9.78 -1.96
C THR A 116 -15.36 9.60 -0.48
N VAL A 117 -14.33 9.36 0.33
CA VAL A 117 -14.43 9.16 1.78
C VAL A 117 -14.44 10.52 2.48
N MET A 118 -15.36 10.70 3.42
CA MET A 118 -15.53 11.91 4.21
C MET A 118 -15.38 11.60 5.70
N ALA A 119 -14.14 11.38 6.12
CA ALA A 119 -13.81 11.19 7.54
C ALA A 119 -13.80 12.53 8.28
N ASP A 120 -14.18 12.53 9.58
CA ASP A 120 -14.29 13.76 10.35
C ASP A 120 -12.95 14.47 10.55
N ASP A 121 -11.88 13.69 10.74
CA ASP A 121 -10.54 14.21 11.06
C ASP A 121 -9.64 14.41 9.82
N LEU A 122 -10.17 14.19 8.60
CA LEU A 122 -9.39 14.24 7.37
C LEU A 122 -10.11 15.03 6.28
N PRO A 123 -9.39 15.76 5.43
CA PRO A 123 -10.01 16.32 4.24
C PRO A 123 -10.56 15.21 3.35
N PRO A 124 -11.70 15.44 2.65
CA PRO A 124 -12.26 14.46 1.73
C PRO A 124 -11.23 13.95 0.73
N TYR A 125 -11.21 12.64 0.50
CA TYR A 125 -10.28 12.02 -0.42
C TYR A 125 -10.95 10.92 -1.24
N ARG A 126 -10.45 10.72 -2.47
CA ARG A 126 -10.96 9.73 -3.41
C ARG A 126 -10.09 8.47 -3.37
N ILE A 127 -10.73 7.30 -3.37
CA ILE A 127 -10.06 6.01 -3.31
C ILE A 127 -10.86 4.95 -4.07
N GLU A 128 -10.17 3.98 -4.66
CA GLU A 128 -10.78 2.83 -5.31
C GLU A 128 -10.72 1.61 -4.38
N VAL A 129 -11.87 0.99 -4.14
CA VAL A 129 -11.98 -0.26 -3.37
C VAL A 129 -12.49 -1.35 -4.31
N ARG A 130 -11.86 -2.53 -4.30
CA ARG A 130 -12.29 -3.67 -5.11
C ARG A 130 -12.89 -4.74 -4.22
N HIS A 131 -14.03 -5.25 -4.64
CA HIS A 131 -14.71 -6.34 -3.95
C HIS A 131 -15.42 -7.26 -4.93
N PRO A 132 -15.43 -8.59 -4.71
CA PRO A 132 -16.11 -9.53 -5.60
C PRO A 132 -17.63 -9.45 -5.55
N LEU A 133 -18.19 -8.93 -4.45
CA LEU A 133 -19.62 -8.82 -4.22
C LEU A 133 -20.07 -7.37 -4.19
N ASP A 134 -21.33 -7.12 -4.53
CA ASP A 134 -22.00 -5.84 -4.31
C ASP A 134 -22.39 -5.69 -2.83
N LEU A 135 -21.45 -5.15 -2.03
CA LEU A 135 -21.69 -4.88 -0.64
C LEU A 135 -22.58 -3.63 -0.48
N GLN A 136 -23.46 -3.64 0.52
CA GLN A 136 -24.38 -2.53 0.81
C GLN A 136 -25.31 -2.14 -0.36
N GLY A 137 -25.33 -2.88 -1.48
CA GLY A 137 -26.09 -2.55 -2.67
C GLY A 137 -25.57 -1.33 -3.43
N LEU A 138 -24.24 -1.12 -3.46
CA LEU A 138 -23.59 0.07 -4.01
C LEU A 138 -23.71 0.21 -5.52
N LEU A 139 -24.12 -0.85 -6.23
CA LEU A 139 -24.47 -0.74 -7.67
C LEU A 139 -25.66 0.21 -7.89
N HIS A 140 -26.52 0.34 -6.89
CA HIS A 140 -27.76 1.12 -6.96
C HIS A 140 -27.83 2.28 -5.95
N ARG A 141 -26.82 2.42 -5.09
CA ARG A 141 -26.81 3.43 -4.04
C ARG A 141 -25.63 4.38 -4.22
N PRO A 142 -25.86 5.69 -4.23
CA PRO A 142 -24.79 6.67 -4.41
C PRO A 142 -23.99 6.94 -3.12
N ARG A 143 -24.29 6.24 -2.03
CA ARG A 143 -23.69 6.46 -0.72
C ARG A 143 -23.34 5.16 -0.04
N ALA A 144 -22.22 5.15 0.65
CA ALA A 144 -21.65 4.01 1.34
C ALA A 144 -21.21 4.37 2.75
N VAL A 145 -21.01 3.35 3.56
CA VAL A 145 -20.21 3.43 4.79
C VAL A 145 -18.95 2.61 4.57
N VAL A 146 -17.82 3.19 4.89
CA VAL A 146 -16.51 2.51 4.81
C VAL A 146 -15.89 2.41 6.20
N GLU A 147 -15.08 1.39 6.38
CA GLU A 147 -14.19 1.23 7.53
C GLU A 147 -12.76 1.53 7.06
N TYR A 148 -12.04 2.37 7.80
CA TYR A 148 -10.69 2.79 7.43
C TYR A 148 -9.74 2.78 8.63
N ASP A 149 -8.44 2.75 8.36
CA ASP A 149 -7.38 2.87 9.37
C ASP A 149 -7.00 4.36 9.53
N PRO A 150 -7.27 5.02 10.66
CA PRO A 150 -6.94 6.43 10.87
C PRO A 150 -5.46 6.75 10.72
N GLU A 151 -4.56 5.81 11.03
CA GLU A 151 -3.11 5.98 10.85
C GLU A 151 -2.70 5.80 9.37
N GLN A 152 -3.49 5.04 8.61
CA GLN A 152 -3.25 4.74 7.19
C GLN A 152 -4.54 4.89 6.37
N PRO A 153 -5.02 6.12 6.14
CA PRO A 153 -6.33 6.37 5.53
C PRO A 153 -6.54 5.84 4.11
N TRP A 154 -5.47 5.36 3.47
CA TRP A 154 -5.56 4.64 2.20
C TRP A 154 -5.97 3.16 2.36
N ARG A 155 -6.02 2.64 3.58
CA ARG A 155 -6.57 1.32 3.89
C ARG A 155 -8.04 1.47 4.19
N VAL A 156 -8.85 1.10 3.23
CA VAL A 156 -10.30 1.26 3.28
C VAL A 156 -10.96 -0.04 2.84
N VAL A 157 -11.95 -0.48 3.57
CA VAL A 157 -12.80 -1.60 3.20
C VAL A 157 -14.27 -1.19 3.26
N ILE A 158 -15.11 -1.88 2.52
CA ILE A 158 -16.55 -1.74 2.57
C ILE A 158 -17.06 -2.85 3.49
N PRO A 159 -17.56 -2.55 4.70
CA PRO A 159 -18.09 -3.55 5.61
C PRO A 159 -19.44 -4.09 5.12
N ASP A 160 -19.69 -5.37 5.33
CA ASP A 160 -20.98 -6.00 4.97
C ASP A 160 -22.14 -5.42 5.77
N ASN A 161 -21.95 -5.23 7.07
CA ASN A 161 -22.96 -4.78 8.01
C ASN A 161 -22.47 -3.54 8.78
N PRO A 162 -22.53 -2.35 8.15
CA PRO A 162 -22.12 -1.14 8.85
C PRO A 162 -23.11 -0.77 9.97
N PRO A 163 -22.68 -0.08 11.04
CA PRO A 163 -23.55 0.38 12.10
C PRO A 163 -24.66 1.30 11.56
N ARG A 164 -25.88 1.15 12.10
CA ARG A 164 -27.06 1.91 11.61
C ARG A 164 -26.90 3.42 11.70
N GLU A 165 -26.21 3.91 12.71
CA GLU A 165 -25.90 5.32 12.89
C GLU A 165 -25.08 5.90 11.70
N TRP A 166 -24.11 5.13 11.22
CA TRP A 166 -23.29 5.52 10.07
C TRP A 166 -24.05 5.45 8.74
N LEU A 167 -24.98 4.50 8.61
CA LEU A 167 -25.91 4.46 7.47
C LEU A 167 -26.81 5.69 7.42
N ALA A 168 -27.37 6.09 8.58
CA ALA A 168 -28.19 7.31 8.68
C ALA A 168 -27.36 8.55 8.33
N ARG A 169 -26.13 8.64 8.83
CA ARG A 169 -25.21 9.73 8.51
C ARG A 169 -24.82 9.77 7.04
N ALA A 170 -24.53 8.63 6.43
CA ALA A 170 -24.26 8.53 5.01
C ALA A 170 -25.47 8.98 4.17
N ALA A 171 -26.70 8.67 4.61
CA ALA A 171 -27.92 9.05 3.89
C ALA A 171 -28.10 10.57 3.76
N THR A 172 -27.62 11.35 4.71
CA THR A 172 -27.72 12.82 4.73
C THR A 172 -26.49 13.53 4.17
N LEU A 173 -25.47 12.74 3.73
CA LEU A 173 -24.20 13.27 3.27
C LEU A 173 -24.37 14.14 2.01
N VAL A 174 -23.80 15.33 2.03
CA VAL A 174 -23.71 16.22 0.87
C VAL A 174 -22.36 16.00 0.19
N PRO A 175 -22.32 15.67 -1.11
CA PRO A 175 -21.06 15.53 -1.82
C PRO A 175 -20.24 16.82 -1.74
N PRO A 176 -18.90 16.74 -1.62
CA PRO A 176 -18.06 17.92 -1.57
C PRO A 176 -18.15 18.69 -2.90
N ALA A 177 -18.31 20.01 -2.79
CA ALA A 177 -18.35 20.90 -3.96
C ALA A 177 -16.91 21.22 -4.41
N GLY A 178 -16.27 20.33 -5.15
CA GLY A 178 -14.94 20.58 -5.67
C GLY A 178 -14.19 19.32 -6.06
N GLU A 179 -13.02 19.51 -6.66
CA GLU A 179 -12.16 18.40 -7.05
C GLU A 179 -11.53 17.75 -5.80
N VAL A 180 -11.87 16.49 -5.59
CA VAL A 180 -11.36 15.71 -4.45
C VAL A 180 -10.09 15.00 -4.85
N LYS A 181 -9.02 15.21 -4.09
CA LYS A 181 -7.71 14.63 -4.36
C LYS A 181 -7.74 13.11 -4.21
N ARG A 182 -7.28 12.39 -5.24
CA ARG A 182 -7.14 10.93 -5.16
C ARG A 182 -6.01 10.58 -4.19
N ARG A 183 -6.32 9.73 -3.23
CA ARG A 183 -5.34 9.22 -2.28
C ARG A 183 -4.91 7.83 -2.74
N THR A 184 -3.68 7.73 -3.15
CA THR A 184 -3.00 6.45 -3.40
C THR A 184 -2.24 6.05 -2.15
N GLY A 185 -2.03 4.75 -1.94
CA GLY A 185 -1.22 4.25 -0.84
C GLY A 185 0.12 4.98 -0.77
N GLY A 186 0.63 5.21 0.45
CA GLY A 186 1.93 5.85 0.64
C GLY A 186 3.04 5.09 -0.06
N VAL A 187 4.20 5.73 -0.24
CA VAL A 187 5.39 5.12 -0.87
C VAL A 187 5.62 3.72 -0.27
N PRO A 188 5.67 2.67 -1.10
CA PRO A 188 5.83 1.29 -0.66
C PRO A 188 6.99 1.16 0.32
N ALA A 189 6.79 0.43 1.42
CA ALA A 189 7.87 0.14 2.36
C ALA A 189 9.07 -0.50 1.63
N GLY A 190 8.80 -1.33 0.62
CA GLY A 190 9.82 -1.89 -0.26
C GLY A 190 10.60 -0.85 -1.05
N PHE A 191 9.98 0.21 -1.58
CA PHE A 191 10.68 1.27 -2.28
C PHE A 191 11.62 2.05 -1.35
N ARG A 192 11.22 2.32 -0.12
CA ARG A 192 12.09 2.93 0.89
C ARG A 192 13.28 2.04 1.23
N ALA A 193 13.06 0.74 1.38
CA ALA A 193 14.12 -0.22 1.64
C ALA A 193 15.10 -0.30 0.46
N LEU A 194 14.60 -0.31 -0.77
CA LEU A 194 15.42 -0.31 -1.98
C LEU A 194 16.24 0.99 -2.11
N ALA A 195 15.62 2.15 -1.92
CA ALA A 195 16.31 3.43 -1.95
C ALA A 195 17.40 3.51 -0.86
N SER A 196 17.10 3.05 0.36
CA SER A 196 18.11 2.96 1.44
C SER A 196 19.22 1.96 1.10
N GLY A 197 18.90 0.85 0.47
CA GLY A 197 19.86 -0.15 0.01
C GLY A 197 20.83 0.40 -1.04
N VAL A 198 20.33 1.18 -2.00
CA VAL A 198 21.15 1.85 -3.02
C VAL A 198 22.11 2.85 -2.38
N VAL A 199 21.65 3.64 -1.39
CA VAL A 199 22.51 4.58 -0.67
C VAL A 199 23.60 3.84 0.11
N ILE A 200 23.27 2.75 0.81
CA ILE A 200 24.23 1.92 1.55
C ILE A 200 25.27 1.34 0.57
N ALA A 201 24.83 0.82 -0.59
CA ALA A 201 25.75 0.30 -1.60
C ALA A 201 26.72 1.36 -2.11
N ALA A 202 26.22 2.56 -2.40
CA ALA A 202 27.05 3.67 -2.86
C ALA A 202 28.10 4.07 -1.81
N VAL A 203 27.70 4.18 -0.54
CA VAL A 203 28.62 4.49 0.58
C VAL A 203 29.70 3.41 0.72
N LEU A 204 29.32 2.13 0.68
CA LEU A 204 30.28 1.01 0.79
C LEU A 204 31.27 1.01 -0.36
N LEU A 205 30.83 1.26 -1.61
CA LEU A 205 31.72 1.35 -2.75
C LEU A 205 32.72 2.49 -2.66
N VAL A 206 32.27 3.66 -2.19
CA VAL A 206 33.16 4.80 -1.95
C VAL A 206 34.19 4.48 -0.86
N LEU A 207 33.76 3.88 0.25
CA LEU A 207 34.67 3.47 1.32
C LEU A 207 35.72 2.46 0.84
N VAL A 208 35.32 1.43 0.09
CA VAL A 208 36.26 0.45 -0.46
C VAL A 208 37.27 1.14 -1.40
N ARG A 209 36.84 2.13 -2.19
CA ARG A 209 37.73 2.83 -3.12
C ARG A 209 38.69 3.84 -2.45
N VAL A 210 38.31 4.38 -1.29
CA VAL A 210 39.12 5.37 -0.55
C VAL A 210 40.10 4.71 0.41
N LEU A 211 39.71 3.54 0.98
CA LEU A 211 40.49 2.85 2.01
C LEU A 211 41.30 1.65 1.46
N GLY A 212 41.02 1.17 0.26
CA GLY A 212 41.73 0.10 -0.41
C GLY A 212 42.60 0.63 -1.52
#